data_0a8434fc655bae5289d5c1523b8de712
#
_entry.id   0a8434fc655bae5289d5c1523b8de712
#
_cell.length_a   1.000
_cell.length_b   1.000
_cell.length_c   1.000
_cell.angle_alpha   90.00
_cell.angle_beta   90.00
_cell.angle_gamma   90.00
#
_symmetry.space_group_name_H-M   'P 1'
#
loop_
_entity.id
_entity.type
_entity.pdbx_description
1 polymer ?
#
loop_
_entity_poly.entity_id
_entity_poly.type
_entity_poly.pdbx_seq_one_letter_code
_entity_poly.pdbx_strand_id
1 'polypeptide(L)'
;MTISKRSYARVNGLNMYYEIHGEGQPLVLLHGALSAIGTSFGKLLPDLAKERQVIAVEMQGHGHTADIDRPLRYENLAADITALLTQIGIDQADLFGWSLGAGVALQTAIRHPEYVRKLVLASVTYNSGGLYPELLAGIAHATPEDMAGTPFYEEYMRIAPHPQDFPRLFARQQQLDGELQDWPVEAIRAIKAPTLLIIGDSDIVRPEHTVELFRLPGGGVPGDLAGLPRSQLAVLPGTTHVMVVERTEWLVSMLTQVLDTPIPEAR
;
A
#
# COMPACT_ATOMS: atom_id res chain seq x y z
N MET A 1 -21.89 -6.04 8.38
CA MET A 1 -20.56 -6.56 8.65
C MET A 1 -20.10 -6.10 10.02
N THR A 2 -19.69 -6.99 10.89
CA THR A 2 -19.27 -6.63 12.23
C THR A 2 -17.76 -6.38 12.19
N ILE A 3 -17.31 -5.17 12.54
CA ILE A 3 -15.91 -4.89 12.83
C ILE A 3 -15.56 -5.72 14.06
N SER A 4 -14.60 -6.63 13.93
CA SER A 4 -14.21 -7.49 15.05
C SER A 4 -13.51 -6.69 16.13
N LYS A 5 -12.70 -5.68 15.73
CA LYS A 5 -11.97 -4.83 16.66
C LYS A 5 -11.55 -3.51 16.00
N ARG A 6 -11.77 -2.39 16.70
CA ARG A 6 -11.10 -1.10 16.48
C ARG A 6 -10.19 -0.81 17.64
N SER A 7 -8.95 -0.40 17.41
CA SER A 7 -7.99 -0.21 18.48
C SER A 7 -6.85 0.70 18.08
N TYR A 8 -6.03 1.04 19.06
CA TYR A 8 -4.78 1.75 18.89
C TYR A 8 -3.63 0.87 19.39
N ALA A 9 -2.49 0.93 18.70
CA ALA A 9 -1.24 0.31 19.11
C ALA A 9 -0.18 1.38 19.31
N ARG A 10 0.61 1.27 20.39
CA ARG A 10 1.76 2.14 20.60
C ARG A 10 2.98 1.55 19.90
N VAL A 11 3.34 2.12 18.75
CA VAL A 11 4.44 1.64 17.91
C VAL A 11 5.38 2.80 17.57
N ASN A 12 6.65 2.69 17.91
CA ASN A 12 7.70 3.66 17.55
C ASN A 12 7.34 5.14 17.86
N GLY A 13 6.64 5.38 18.96
CA GLY A 13 6.18 6.72 19.37
C GLY A 13 4.81 7.13 18.80
N LEU A 14 4.23 6.37 17.87
CA LEU A 14 2.87 6.56 17.39
C LEU A 14 1.83 5.92 18.31
N ASN A 15 0.64 6.48 18.33
CA ASN A 15 -0.58 5.80 18.73
C ASN A 15 -1.35 5.44 17.45
N MET A 16 -0.96 4.33 16.81
CA MET A 16 -1.42 3.93 15.49
C MET A 16 -2.80 3.29 15.57
N TYR A 17 -3.75 3.83 14.81
CA TYR A 17 -5.08 3.26 14.68
C TYR A 17 -5.10 2.10 13.70
N TYR A 18 -5.84 1.06 14.07
CA TYR A 18 -6.08 -0.08 13.19
C TYR A 18 -7.45 -0.71 13.45
N GLU A 19 -7.94 -1.40 12.43
CA GLU A 19 -9.16 -2.20 12.50
C GLU A 19 -8.86 -3.65 12.12
N ILE A 20 -9.52 -4.61 12.81
CA ILE A 20 -9.49 -6.02 12.43
C ILE A 20 -10.90 -6.43 12.01
N HIS A 21 -11.01 -7.06 10.85
CA HIS A 21 -12.26 -7.54 10.28
C HIS A 21 -12.10 -9.00 9.81
N GLY A 22 -13.10 -9.83 10.07
CA GLY A 22 -13.08 -11.23 9.66
C GLY A 22 -12.05 -12.08 10.43
N GLU A 23 -11.88 -13.30 9.95
CA GLU A 23 -10.97 -14.31 10.50
C GLU A 23 -10.27 -15.05 9.37
N GLY A 24 -9.17 -15.76 9.66
CA GLY A 24 -8.41 -16.54 8.68
C GLY A 24 -6.99 -16.02 8.47
N GLN A 25 -6.43 -16.19 7.26
CA GLN A 25 -5.08 -15.74 6.94
C GLN A 25 -4.97 -14.22 7.05
N PRO A 26 -4.00 -13.69 7.83
CA PRO A 26 -3.83 -12.24 7.99
C PRO A 26 -3.52 -11.53 6.66
N LEU A 27 -4.24 -10.45 6.40
CA LEU A 27 -4.04 -9.52 5.28
C LEU A 27 -4.00 -8.09 5.80
N VAL A 28 -2.86 -7.43 5.66
CA VAL A 28 -2.70 -6.02 6.01
C VAL A 28 -3.07 -5.14 4.82
N LEU A 29 -3.90 -4.12 5.04
CA LEU A 29 -4.27 -3.10 4.06
C LEU A 29 -3.58 -1.78 4.39
N LEU A 30 -2.81 -1.23 3.44
CA LEU A 30 -2.04 0.01 3.55
C LEU A 30 -2.55 1.03 2.53
N HIS A 31 -3.16 2.10 3.02
CA HIS A 31 -3.83 3.13 2.23
C HIS A 31 -2.86 4.05 1.45
N GLY A 32 -3.39 4.80 0.49
CA GLY A 32 -2.65 5.81 -0.27
C GLY A 32 -2.36 7.10 0.53
N ALA A 33 -1.58 7.99 -0.05
CA ALA A 33 -1.29 9.30 0.50
C ALA A 33 -2.57 10.12 0.73
N LEU A 34 -2.60 10.91 1.80
CA LEU A 34 -3.72 11.80 2.20
C LEU A 34 -5.06 11.07 2.35
N SER A 35 -5.06 9.74 2.41
CA SER A 35 -6.23 8.87 2.46
C SER A 35 -6.36 8.19 3.83
N ALA A 36 -7.41 7.42 4.02
CA ALA A 36 -7.67 6.63 5.22
C ALA A 36 -8.25 5.25 4.83
N ILE A 37 -8.57 4.42 5.81
CA ILE A 37 -9.19 3.10 5.57
C ILE A 37 -10.47 3.23 4.74
N GLY A 38 -11.32 4.20 5.08
CA GLY A 38 -12.62 4.39 4.44
C GLY A 38 -12.50 4.75 2.96
N THR A 39 -11.69 5.76 2.65
CA THR A 39 -11.49 6.25 1.27
C THR A 39 -10.72 5.28 0.39
N SER A 40 -9.76 4.52 0.94
CA SER A 40 -8.98 3.55 0.15
C SER A 40 -9.67 2.20 0.02
N PHE A 41 -10.28 1.69 1.08
CA PHE A 41 -10.69 0.29 1.15
C PHE A 41 -12.14 0.06 1.59
N GLY A 42 -12.90 1.13 1.84
CA GLY A 42 -14.26 1.01 2.37
C GLY A 42 -15.18 0.12 1.54
N LYS A 43 -15.01 0.08 0.21
CA LYS A 43 -15.76 -0.80 -0.70
C LYS A 43 -15.19 -2.23 -0.77
N LEU A 44 -13.87 -2.38 -0.64
CA LEU A 44 -13.13 -3.63 -0.83
C LEU A 44 -13.10 -4.49 0.44
N LEU A 45 -12.92 -3.85 1.59
CA LEU A 45 -12.74 -4.48 2.88
C LEU A 45 -13.85 -5.47 3.26
N PRO A 46 -15.16 -5.17 3.03
CA PRO A 46 -16.24 -6.11 3.33
C PRO A 46 -16.12 -7.46 2.63
N ASP A 47 -15.65 -7.47 1.39
CA ASP A 47 -15.54 -8.72 0.63
C ASP A 47 -14.29 -9.50 1.04
N LEU A 48 -13.16 -8.83 1.25
CA LEU A 48 -11.93 -9.47 1.71
C LEU A 48 -12.08 -10.11 3.10
N ALA A 49 -12.82 -9.47 3.99
CA ALA A 49 -13.01 -9.95 5.35
C ALA A 49 -13.98 -11.16 5.47
N LYS A 50 -14.57 -11.63 4.36
CA LYS A 50 -15.35 -12.89 4.35
C LYS A 50 -14.46 -14.11 4.53
N GLU A 51 -13.23 -14.07 4.02
CA GLU A 51 -12.33 -15.22 3.94
C GLU A 51 -10.98 -14.97 4.63
N ARG A 52 -10.75 -13.75 5.17
CA ARG A 52 -9.46 -13.32 5.71
C ARG A 52 -9.61 -12.52 6.98
N GLN A 53 -8.59 -12.60 7.85
CA GLN A 53 -8.40 -11.63 8.91
C GLN A 53 -7.77 -10.36 8.30
N VAL A 54 -8.60 -9.38 7.97
CA VAL A 54 -8.14 -8.11 7.40
C VAL A 54 -7.72 -7.16 8.51
N ILE A 55 -6.46 -6.71 8.47
CA ILE A 55 -5.88 -5.72 9.37
C ILE A 55 -5.71 -4.44 8.57
N ALA A 56 -6.68 -3.52 8.69
CA ALA A 56 -6.63 -2.23 8.03
C ALA A 56 -5.95 -1.20 8.95
N VAL A 57 -4.96 -0.48 8.44
CA VAL A 57 -4.09 0.40 9.24
C VAL A 57 -4.17 1.83 8.75
N GLU A 58 -4.16 2.79 9.66
CA GLU A 58 -3.96 4.20 9.34
C GLU A 58 -2.57 4.65 9.77
N MET A 59 -1.75 5.02 8.77
CA MET A 59 -0.34 5.36 8.96
C MET A 59 -0.16 6.74 9.59
N GLN A 60 1.06 7.08 10.01
CA GLN A 60 1.40 8.36 10.67
C GLN A 60 0.74 9.56 9.97
N GLY A 61 0.03 10.38 10.73
CA GLY A 61 -0.62 11.60 10.27
C GLY A 61 -1.91 11.39 9.48
N HIS A 62 -2.34 10.15 9.19
CA HIS A 62 -3.52 9.84 8.38
C HIS A 62 -4.67 9.33 9.23
N GLY A 63 -5.89 9.67 8.83
CA GLY A 63 -7.11 9.19 9.46
C GLY A 63 -7.13 9.47 10.97
N HIS A 64 -7.38 8.43 11.77
CA HIS A 64 -7.41 8.53 13.25
C HIS A 64 -6.01 8.52 13.89
N THR A 65 -4.95 8.28 13.13
CA THR A 65 -3.57 8.29 13.63
C THR A 65 -2.99 9.69 13.60
N ALA A 66 -2.81 10.29 14.78
CA ALA A 66 -2.17 11.61 14.87
C ALA A 66 -0.75 11.60 14.31
N ASP A 67 -0.32 12.75 13.81
CA ASP A 67 1.07 12.92 13.41
C ASP A 67 1.99 13.13 14.64
N ILE A 68 3.25 12.76 14.49
CA ILE A 68 4.31 12.99 15.48
C ILE A 68 5.45 13.79 14.86
N ASP A 69 6.36 14.31 15.69
CA ASP A 69 7.52 15.06 15.22
C ASP A 69 8.61 14.13 14.65
N ARG A 70 8.27 13.51 13.52
CA ARG A 70 9.13 12.61 12.74
C ARG A 70 8.78 12.78 11.26
N PRO A 71 9.76 12.92 10.34
CA PRO A 71 9.48 13.02 8.91
C PRO A 71 8.81 11.72 8.42
N LEU A 72 7.89 11.85 7.45
CA LEU A 72 7.39 10.70 6.71
C LEU A 72 8.53 10.12 5.89
N ARG A 73 8.80 8.84 6.09
CA ARG A 73 9.77 8.04 5.32
C ARG A 73 9.24 6.62 5.21
N TYR A 74 9.40 6.02 4.05
CA TYR A 74 8.94 4.65 3.80
C TYR A 74 9.51 3.66 4.82
N GLU A 75 10.78 3.83 5.22
CA GLU A 75 11.45 2.98 6.21
C GLU A 75 10.80 3.08 7.59
N ASN A 76 10.44 4.29 8.02
CA ASN A 76 9.77 4.50 9.30
C ASN A 76 8.37 3.88 9.28
N LEU A 77 7.61 4.11 8.19
CA LEU A 77 6.28 3.55 8.04
C LEU A 77 6.31 2.02 7.98
N ALA A 78 7.29 1.42 7.29
CA ALA A 78 7.48 -0.03 7.25
C ALA A 78 7.81 -0.61 8.65
N ALA A 79 8.69 0.06 9.41
CA ALA A 79 9.00 -0.32 10.78
C ALA A 79 7.79 -0.21 11.73
N ASP A 80 6.90 0.76 11.50
CA ASP A 80 5.66 0.89 12.27
C ASP A 80 4.70 -0.28 12.00
N ILE A 81 4.59 -0.72 10.72
CA ILE A 81 3.77 -1.88 10.36
C ILE A 81 4.28 -3.15 11.04
N THR A 82 5.59 -3.40 11.00
CA THR A 82 6.16 -4.61 11.64
C THR A 82 6.03 -4.57 13.17
N ALA A 83 6.20 -3.39 13.79
CA ALA A 83 5.96 -3.21 15.21
C ALA A 83 4.49 -3.45 15.59
N LEU A 84 3.54 -3.00 14.74
CA LEU A 84 2.12 -3.31 14.94
C LEU A 84 1.87 -4.82 14.89
N LEU A 85 2.35 -5.50 13.84
CA LEU A 85 2.17 -6.94 13.67
C LEU A 85 2.72 -7.72 14.88
N THR A 86 3.93 -7.39 15.32
CA THR A 86 4.53 -7.96 16.54
C THR A 86 3.62 -7.76 17.77
N GLN A 87 3.13 -6.53 17.96
CA GLN A 87 2.30 -6.19 19.14
C GLN A 87 0.96 -6.93 19.15
N ILE A 88 0.37 -7.19 17.98
CA ILE A 88 -0.90 -7.92 17.88
C ILE A 88 -0.72 -9.43 17.72
N GLY A 89 0.51 -9.94 17.78
CA GLY A 89 0.83 -11.37 17.74
C GLY A 89 0.72 -11.99 16.35
N ILE A 90 1.03 -11.25 15.29
CA ILE A 90 1.07 -11.71 13.91
C ILE A 90 2.52 -11.83 13.45
N ASP A 91 2.98 -13.06 13.27
CA ASP A 91 4.36 -13.34 12.85
C ASP A 91 4.58 -13.05 11.36
N GLN A 92 3.56 -13.34 10.53
CA GLN A 92 3.63 -13.16 9.08
C GLN A 92 2.24 -12.88 8.50
N ALA A 93 2.16 -11.94 7.55
CA ALA A 93 0.91 -11.57 6.88
C ALA A 93 1.10 -11.39 5.36
N ASP A 94 -0.02 -11.43 4.63
CA ASP A 94 -0.08 -10.85 3.29
C ASP A 94 -0.16 -9.33 3.41
N LEU A 95 0.51 -8.61 2.49
CA LEU A 95 0.42 -7.15 2.45
C LEU A 95 -0.24 -6.72 1.14
N PHE A 96 -1.26 -5.90 1.22
CA PHE A 96 -1.81 -5.15 0.09
C PHE A 96 -1.67 -3.66 0.35
N GLY A 97 -0.88 -2.99 -0.47
CA GLY A 97 -0.71 -1.55 -0.46
C GLY A 97 -1.15 -0.90 -1.76
N TRP A 98 -1.69 0.31 -1.65
CA TRP A 98 -1.99 1.18 -2.77
C TRP A 98 -1.20 2.49 -2.67
N SER A 99 -0.52 2.92 -3.76
CA SER A 99 0.22 4.18 -3.82
C SER A 99 1.28 4.28 -2.71
N LEU A 100 1.21 5.26 -1.81
CA LEU A 100 2.04 5.35 -0.60
C LEU A 100 2.10 4.00 0.14
N GLY A 101 0.95 3.39 0.37
CA GLY A 101 0.86 2.10 1.07
C GLY A 101 1.56 0.97 0.31
N ALA A 102 1.58 1.00 -1.03
CA ALA A 102 2.33 0.04 -1.82
C ALA A 102 3.85 0.24 -1.69
N GLY A 103 4.31 1.49 -1.61
CA GLY A 103 5.70 1.80 -1.29
C GLY A 103 6.10 1.30 0.11
N VAL A 104 5.22 1.47 1.11
CA VAL A 104 5.43 0.94 2.47
C VAL A 104 5.46 -0.58 2.47
N ALA A 105 4.55 -1.25 1.76
CA ALA A 105 4.55 -2.71 1.62
C ALA A 105 5.84 -3.21 0.94
N LEU A 106 6.31 -2.54 -0.10
CA LEU A 106 7.55 -2.88 -0.80
C LEU A 106 8.77 -2.70 0.13
N GLN A 107 8.83 -1.59 0.90
CA GLN A 107 9.89 -1.40 1.89
C GLN A 107 9.82 -2.42 3.03
N THR A 108 8.63 -2.83 3.45
CA THR A 108 8.48 -3.92 4.42
C THR A 108 9.06 -5.21 3.86
N ALA A 109 8.77 -5.56 2.59
CA ALA A 109 9.31 -6.76 1.95
C ALA A 109 10.84 -6.72 1.75
N ILE A 110 11.43 -5.55 1.56
CA ILE A 110 12.88 -5.35 1.42
C ILE A 110 13.59 -5.48 2.76
N ARG A 111 13.06 -4.84 3.83
CA ARG A 111 13.75 -4.68 5.11
C ARG A 111 13.38 -5.73 6.15
N HIS A 112 12.18 -6.26 6.05
CA HIS A 112 11.54 -7.15 7.02
C HIS A 112 10.84 -8.31 6.31
N PRO A 113 11.55 -9.04 5.41
CA PRO A 113 10.94 -10.09 4.59
C PRO A 113 10.28 -11.22 5.41
N GLU A 114 10.69 -11.40 6.67
CA GLU A 114 10.12 -12.38 7.59
C GLU A 114 8.66 -12.13 7.92
N TYR A 115 8.19 -10.87 7.87
CA TYR A 115 6.80 -10.52 8.10
C TYR A 115 5.89 -10.66 6.87
N VAL A 116 6.47 -10.87 5.67
CA VAL A 116 5.74 -10.80 4.41
C VAL A 116 5.57 -12.20 3.81
N ARG A 117 4.34 -12.73 3.83
CA ARG A 117 3.98 -14.00 3.19
C ARG A 117 3.80 -13.83 1.69
N LYS A 118 2.98 -12.87 1.28
CA LYS A 118 2.73 -12.46 -0.11
C LYS A 118 2.58 -10.95 -0.20
N LEU A 119 2.81 -10.41 -1.38
CA LEU A 119 2.87 -8.97 -1.61
C LEU A 119 1.96 -8.58 -2.76
N VAL A 120 1.06 -7.63 -2.54
CA VAL A 120 0.27 -7.00 -3.60
C VAL A 120 0.53 -5.51 -3.59
N LEU A 121 0.99 -5.01 -4.71
CA LEU A 121 1.44 -3.63 -4.90
C LEU A 121 0.62 -2.96 -5.99
N ALA A 122 -0.27 -2.05 -5.61
CA ALA A 122 -1.06 -1.29 -6.56
C ALA A 122 -0.48 0.11 -6.76
N SER A 123 -0.14 0.45 -8.01
CA SER A 123 0.32 1.79 -8.42
C SER A 123 1.54 2.28 -7.64
N VAL A 124 2.64 1.53 -7.68
CA VAL A 124 3.88 1.77 -6.94
C VAL A 124 5.04 2.14 -7.87
N THR A 125 5.92 3.02 -7.39
CA THR A 125 7.25 3.26 -7.99
C THR A 125 8.34 2.74 -7.06
N TYR A 126 9.51 2.41 -7.62
CA TYR A 126 10.70 2.07 -6.85
C TYR A 126 11.88 3.02 -7.10
N ASN A 127 11.74 3.89 -8.10
CA ASN A 127 12.71 4.96 -8.39
C ASN A 127 12.02 6.18 -9.02
N SER A 128 12.79 7.26 -9.16
CA SER A 128 12.37 8.56 -9.69
C SER A 128 11.83 8.51 -11.13
N GLY A 129 12.24 7.52 -11.93
CA GLY A 129 11.75 7.33 -13.31
C GLY A 129 10.34 6.77 -13.41
N GLY A 130 9.69 6.42 -12.29
CA GLY A 130 8.38 5.79 -12.27
C GLY A 130 7.20 6.72 -12.50
N LEU A 131 7.37 8.01 -12.27
CA LEU A 131 6.33 9.03 -12.43
C LEU A 131 6.58 9.89 -13.68
N TYR A 132 5.52 10.51 -14.18
CA TYR A 132 5.63 11.50 -15.24
C TYR A 132 6.22 12.81 -14.69
N PRO A 133 7.21 13.44 -15.34
CA PRO A 133 7.83 14.68 -14.85
C PRO A 133 6.84 15.83 -14.64
N GLU A 134 5.81 15.92 -15.49
CA GLU A 134 4.76 16.95 -15.40
C GLU A 134 3.92 16.79 -14.13
N LEU A 135 3.71 15.56 -13.70
CA LEU A 135 3.01 15.25 -12.44
C LEU A 135 3.84 15.71 -11.25
N LEU A 136 5.14 15.40 -11.24
CA LEU A 136 6.04 15.82 -10.15
C LEU A 136 6.07 17.33 -10.01
N ALA A 137 6.11 18.06 -11.14
CA ALA A 137 6.01 19.51 -11.14
C ALA A 137 4.66 19.97 -10.56
N GLY A 138 3.55 19.31 -10.92
CA GLY A 138 2.22 19.60 -10.37
C GLY A 138 2.15 19.40 -8.85
N ILE A 139 2.66 18.27 -8.35
CA ILE A 139 2.71 17.97 -6.91
C ILE A 139 3.52 19.03 -6.15
N ALA A 140 4.65 19.46 -6.70
CA ALA A 140 5.51 20.46 -6.07
C ALA A 140 4.84 21.84 -5.92
N HIS A 141 3.86 22.15 -6.77
CA HIS A 141 3.12 23.43 -6.74
C HIS A 141 1.73 23.31 -6.08
N ALA A 142 1.26 22.11 -5.79
CA ALA A 142 -0.03 21.90 -5.15
C ALA A 142 -0.04 22.47 -3.72
N THR A 143 -1.22 22.88 -3.28
CA THR A 143 -1.46 23.44 -1.95
C THR A 143 -2.50 22.61 -1.20
N PRO A 144 -2.57 22.69 0.14
CA PRO A 144 -3.62 22.02 0.91
C PRO A 144 -5.04 22.42 0.46
N GLU A 145 -5.23 23.64 0.00
CA GLU A 145 -6.49 24.20 -0.47
C GLU A 145 -7.00 23.50 -1.75
N ASP A 146 -6.10 23.01 -2.59
CA ASP A 146 -6.44 22.25 -3.80
C ASP A 146 -7.12 20.92 -3.48
N MET A 147 -6.97 20.44 -2.25
CA MET A 147 -7.62 19.22 -1.76
C MET A 147 -9.05 19.45 -1.28
N ALA A 148 -9.48 20.70 -1.07
CA ALA A 148 -10.79 21.02 -0.53
C ALA A 148 -11.92 20.44 -1.41
N GLY A 149 -12.90 19.79 -0.76
CA GLY A 149 -14.02 19.14 -1.44
C GLY A 149 -13.70 17.76 -2.05
N THR A 150 -12.44 17.30 -1.97
CA THR A 150 -12.13 15.91 -2.35
C THR A 150 -12.56 14.94 -1.24
N PRO A 151 -12.93 13.68 -1.58
CA PRO A 151 -13.29 12.68 -0.58
C PRO A 151 -12.18 12.45 0.47
N PHE A 152 -10.92 12.60 0.11
CA PHE A 152 -9.75 12.45 0.99
C PHE A 152 -9.71 13.55 2.06
N TYR A 153 -9.86 14.81 1.63
CA TYR A 153 -9.91 15.96 2.52
C TYR A 153 -11.10 15.89 3.46
N GLU A 154 -12.30 15.63 2.93
CA GLU A 154 -13.53 15.56 3.71
C GLU A 154 -13.48 14.44 4.76
N GLU A 155 -12.92 13.27 4.41
CA GLU A 155 -12.73 12.19 5.37
C GLU A 155 -11.73 12.60 6.45
N TYR A 156 -10.59 13.19 6.10
CA TYR A 156 -9.60 13.67 7.05
C TYR A 156 -10.24 14.66 8.05
N MET A 157 -10.95 15.68 7.55
CA MET A 157 -11.62 16.68 8.39
C MET A 157 -12.64 16.06 9.35
N ARG A 158 -13.26 14.95 8.96
CA ARG A 158 -14.28 14.25 9.73
C ARG A 158 -13.71 13.35 10.83
N ILE A 159 -12.55 12.68 10.59
CA ILE A 159 -12.08 11.60 11.47
C ILE A 159 -10.75 11.89 12.17
N ALA A 160 -9.95 12.82 11.66
CA ALA A 160 -8.65 13.11 12.25
C ALA A 160 -8.76 13.63 13.67
N PRO A 161 -7.89 13.20 14.61
CA PRO A 161 -7.90 13.72 15.99
C PRO A 161 -7.56 15.22 16.05
N HIS A 162 -6.83 15.72 15.06
CA HIS A 162 -6.43 17.12 14.91
C HIS A 162 -6.62 17.59 13.47
N PRO A 163 -7.85 17.90 13.01
CA PRO A 163 -8.12 18.29 11.62
C PRO A 163 -7.29 19.48 11.11
N GLN A 164 -6.97 20.42 12.01
CA GLN A 164 -6.10 21.58 11.71
C GLN A 164 -4.67 21.21 11.29
N ASP A 165 -4.25 19.96 11.49
CA ASP A 165 -2.92 19.46 11.11
C ASP A 165 -2.84 19.03 9.64
N PHE A 166 -3.94 19.09 8.87
CA PHE A 166 -3.94 18.70 7.46
C PHE A 166 -2.85 19.41 6.62
N PRO A 167 -2.62 20.73 6.76
CA PRO A 167 -1.53 21.39 6.04
C PRO A 167 -0.15 20.82 6.36
N ARG A 168 0.08 20.37 7.60
CA ARG A 168 1.33 19.73 8.01
C ARG A 168 1.48 18.34 7.38
N LEU A 169 0.42 17.54 7.38
CA LEU A 169 0.42 16.24 6.68
C LEU A 169 0.68 16.44 5.20
N PHE A 170 0.01 17.39 4.55
CA PHE A 170 0.18 17.69 3.14
C PHE A 170 1.64 18.07 2.82
N ALA A 171 2.24 18.98 3.60
CA ALA A 171 3.63 19.39 3.40
C ALA A 171 4.62 18.23 3.60
N ARG A 172 4.39 17.33 4.56
CA ARG A 172 5.22 16.13 4.77
C ARG A 172 5.08 15.12 3.64
N GLN A 173 3.88 14.96 3.11
CA GLN A 173 3.65 14.10 1.95
C GLN A 173 4.34 14.69 0.71
N GLN A 174 4.19 15.98 0.47
CA GLN A 174 4.86 16.68 -0.63
C GLN A 174 6.40 16.57 -0.53
N GLN A 175 6.95 16.65 0.69
CA GLN A 175 8.37 16.40 0.91
C GLN A 175 8.75 14.96 0.56
N LEU A 176 7.98 13.97 1.01
CA LEU A 176 8.22 12.55 0.70
C LEU A 176 8.18 12.29 -0.81
N ASP A 177 7.20 12.88 -1.50
CA ASP A 177 7.04 12.76 -2.95
C ASP A 177 8.18 13.45 -3.72
N GLY A 178 8.73 14.54 -3.18
CA GLY A 178 9.87 15.27 -3.75
C GLY A 178 11.22 14.58 -3.48
N GLU A 179 11.35 13.84 -2.39
CA GLU A 179 12.52 13.02 -2.05
C GLU A 179 12.44 11.63 -2.72
N LEU A 180 12.17 11.59 -4.03
CA LEU A 180 11.94 10.35 -4.77
C LEU A 180 12.97 9.27 -4.42
N GLN A 181 12.43 8.13 -3.99
CA GLN A 181 13.25 7.00 -3.54
C GLN A 181 13.84 6.30 -4.77
N ASP A 182 15.16 6.08 -4.76
CA ASP A 182 15.84 5.18 -5.69
C ASP A 182 16.27 3.94 -4.91
N TRP A 183 15.34 2.98 -4.79
CA TRP A 183 15.62 1.75 -4.06
C TRP A 183 16.50 0.82 -4.89
N PRO A 184 17.51 0.18 -4.28
CA PRO A 184 18.43 -0.66 -5.02
C PRO A 184 17.70 -1.81 -5.74
N VAL A 185 17.94 -1.95 -7.02
CA VAL A 185 17.38 -3.03 -7.86
C VAL A 185 17.65 -4.41 -7.26
N GLU A 186 18.84 -4.62 -6.68
CA GLU A 186 19.20 -5.89 -6.06
C GLU A 186 18.37 -6.21 -4.82
N ALA A 187 17.96 -5.20 -4.06
CA ALA A 187 17.06 -5.40 -2.91
C ALA A 187 15.67 -5.88 -3.37
N ILE A 188 15.18 -5.35 -4.48
CA ILE A 188 13.90 -5.77 -5.08
C ILE A 188 14.02 -7.20 -5.65
N ARG A 189 15.11 -7.53 -6.34
CA ARG A 189 15.38 -8.88 -6.84
C ARG A 189 15.47 -9.93 -5.73
N ALA A 190 15.89 -9.51 -4.54
CA ALA A 190 16.01 -10.39 -3.38
C ALA A 190 14.67 -10.74 -2.72
N ILE A 191 13.56 -10.06 -3.07
CA ILE A 191 12.23 -10.33 -2.52
C ILE A 191 11.80 -11.77 -2.86
N LYS A 192 11.50 -12.54 -1.82
CA LYS A 192 11.07 -13.96 -1.95
C LYS A 192 9.56 -14.13 -1.99
N ALA A 193 8.83 -13.17 -1.42
CA ALA A 193 7.38 -13.21 -1.37
C ALA A 193 6.79 -13.20 -2.79
N PRO A 194 5.85 -14.11 -3.10
CA PRO A 194 5.07 -14.00 -4.33
C PRO A 194 4.42 -12.63 -4.42
N THR A 195 4.59 -11.95 -5.56
CA THR A 195 4.22 -10.55 -5.72
C THR A 195 3.24 -10.38 -6.87
N LEU A 196 2.12 -9.71 -6.64
CA LEU A 196 1.23 -9.20 -7.67
C LEU A 196 1.39 -7.68 -7.78
N LEU A 197 1.73 -7.21 -8.99
CA LEU A 197 1.72 -5.78 -9.34
C LEU A 197 0.41 -5.45 -10.05
N ILE A 198 -0.22 -4.35 -9.65
CA ILE A 198 -1.48 -3.86 -10.25
C ILE A 198 -1.28 -2.41 -10.66
N ILE A 199 -1.72 -2.04 -11.85
CA ILE A 199 -1.68 -0.66 -12.36
C ILE A 199 -2.90 -0.38 -13.22
N GLY A 200 -3.39 0.85 -13.23
CA GLY A 200 -4.31 1.33 -14.27
C GLY A 200 -3.56 1.63 -15.57
N ASP A 201 -4.20 1.46 -16.73
CA ASP A 201 -3.60 1.81 -18.03
C ASP A 201 -3.45 3.33 -18.22
N SER A 202 -4.10 4.12 -17.37
CA SER A 202 -4.08 5.59 -17.34
C SER A 202 -3.63 6.12 -15.97
N ASP A 203 -2.71 5.40 -15.32
CA ASP A 203 -2.17 5.72 -14.00
C ASP A 203 -1.15 6.86 -14.04
N ILE A 204 -0.88 7.46 -12.89
CA ILE A 204 0.23 8.41 -12.70
C ILE A 204 1.60 7.71 -12.70
N VAL A 205 1.63 6.42 -12.40
CA VAL A 205 2.81 5.57 -12.55
C VAL A 205 2.92 5.13 -14.02
N ARG A 206 4.10 5.24 -14.58
CA ARG A 206 4.35 4.84 -15.97
C ARG A 206 4.23 3.32 -16.13
N PRO A 207 3.45 2.83 -17.12
CA PRO A 207 3.30 1.40 -17.35
C PRO A 207 4.62 0.67 -17.57
N GLU A 208 5.58 1.31 -18.27
CA GLU A 208 6.92 0.75 -18.52
C GLU A 208 7.67 0.50 -17.23
N HIS A 209 7.55 1.41 -16.27
CA HIS A 209 8.16 1.28 -14.94
C HIS A 209 7.58 0.10 -14.16
N THR A 210 6.25 -0.07 -14.23
CA THR A 210 5.59 -1.22 -13.59
C THR A 210 6.01 -2.54 -14.23
N VAL A 211 6.18 -2.57 -15.57
CA VAL A 211 6.71 -3.75 -16.30
C VAL A 211 8.15 -4.03 -15.88
N GLU A 212 8.97 -3.01 -15.71
CA GLU A 212 10.34 -3.17 -15.21
C GLU A 212 10.34 -3.76 -13.80
N LEU A 213 9.58 -3.15 -12.87
CA LEU A 213 9.45 -3.65 -11.50
C LEU A 213 8.94 -5.09 -11.45
N PHE A 214 7.97 -5.45 -12.30
CA PHE A 214 7.46 -6.82 -12.44
C PHE A 214 8.55 -7.84 -12.81
N ARG A 215 9.50 -7.44 -13.64
CA ARG A 215 10.59 -8.32 -14.11
C ARG A 215 11.67 -8.55 -13.06
N LEU A 216 11.88 -7.58 -12.16
CA LEU A 216 12.97 -7.65 -11.17
C LEU A 216 12.87 -8.89 -10.27
N PRO A 217 11.73 -9.25 -9.65
CA PRO A 217 11.59 -10.47 -8.86
C PRO A 217 11.26 -11.72 -9.71
N GLY A 218 11.56 -11.70 -11.02
CA GLY A 218 11.50 -12.87 -11.89
C GLY A 218 10.26 -13.00 -12.78
N GLY A 219 9.47 -11.93 -12.95
CA GLY A 219 8.32 -11.92 -13.87
C GLY A 219 8.72 -11.88 -15.36
N GLY A 220 7.73 -12.10 -16.24
CA GLY A 220 7.91 -11.96 -17.69
C GLY A 220 8.63 -13.14 -18.35
N VAL A 221 8.44 -14.35 -17.80
CA VAL A 221 8.92 -15.61 -18.38
C VAL A 221 7.81 -16.34 -19.14
N PRO A 222 8.13 -17.19 -20.15
CA PRO A 222 7.13 -18.01 -20.83
C PRO A 222 6.64 -19.13 -19.92
N GLY A 223 5.51 -18.90 -19.22
CA GLY A 223 4.98 -19.76 -18.17
C GLY A 223 4.68 -21.20 -18.62
N ASP A 224 4.30 -21.42 -19.88
CA ASP A 224 4.06 -22.75 -20.43
C ASP A 224 5.34 -23.60 -20.49
N LEU A 225 6.52 -22.98 -20.50
CA LEU A 225 7.81 -23.66 -20.54
C LEU A 225 8.50 -23.67 -19.16
N ALA A 226 8.43 -22.57 -18.44
CA ALA A 226 9.17 -22.35 -17.18
C ALA A 226 8.32 -22.50 -15.91
N GLY A 227 7.00 -22.66 -16.04
CA GLY A 227 6.04 -22.52 -14.96
C GLY A 227 5.71 -21.05 -14.65
N LEU A 228 4.68 -20.83 -13.88
CA LEU A 228 4.29 -19.47 -13.50
C LEU A 228 5.33 -18.87 -12.55
N PRO A 229 5.79 -17.62 -12.83
CA PRO A 229 6.75 -16.94 -11.97
C PRO A 229 6.07 -16.47 -10.67
N ARG A 230 6.89 -16.17 -9.66
CA ARG A 230 6.42 -15.60 -8.40
C ARG A 230 5.91 -14.16 -8.54
N SER A 231 6.39 -13.43 -9.54
CA SER A 231 5.93 -12.08 -9.86
C SER A 231 4.87 -12.12 -10.95
N GLN A 232 3.74 -11.48 -10.69
CA GLN A 232 2.59 -11.40 -11.59
C GLN A 232 2.24 -9.93 -11.84
N LEU A 233 1.58 -9.65 -12.96
CA LEU A 233 1.20 -8.30 -13.38
C LEU A 233 -0.25 -8.25 -13.84
N ALA A 234 -0.99 -7.26 -13.36
CA ALA A 234 -2.31 -6.91 -13.85
C ALA A 234 -2.31 -5.44 -14.31
N VAL A 235 -2.81 -5.19 -15.52
CA VAL A 235 -3.08 -3.84 -16.02
C VAL A 235 -4.58 -3.69 -16.18
N LEU A 236 -5.16 -2.72 -15.47
CA LEU A 236 -6.60 -2.50 -15.43
C LEU A 236 -7.01 -1.51 -16.53
N PRO A 237 -7.85 -1.90 -17.50
CA PRO A 237 -8.24 -1.04 -18.59
C PRO A 237 -9.14 0.10 -18.11
N GLY A 238 -8.98 1.30 -18.73
CA GLY A 238 -9.79 2.49 -18.45
C GLY A 238 -9.71 2.91 -16.97
N THR A 239 -8.54 2.79 -16.34
CA THR A 239 -8.38 2.97 -14.90
C THR A 239 -7.25 3.95 -14.61
N THR A 240 -7.56 5.02 -13.89
CA THR A 240 -6.60 6.00 -13.37
C THR A 240 -6.09 5.57 -12.01
N HIS A 241 -5.11 6.29 -11.46
CA HIS A 241 -4.50 6.04 -10.15
C HIS A 241 -5.53 5.87 -9.02
N VAL A 242 -6.43 6.84 -8.87
CA VAL A 242 -7.46 6.81 -7.82
C VAL A 242 -8.50 5.72 -8.09
N MET A 243 -8.84 5.49 -9.36
CA MET A 243 -9.83 4.47 -9.73
C MET A 243 -9.38 3.04 -9.47
N VAL A 244 -8.08 2.78 -9.28
CA VAL A 244 -7.60 1.41 -9.01
C VAL A 244 -8.33 0.81 -7.81
N VAL A 245 -8.40 1.52 -6.67
CA VAL A 245 -9.07 1.00 -5.46
C VAL A 245 -10.60 0.99 -5.56
N GLU A 246 -11.16 1.62 -6.58
CA GLU A 246 -12.59 1.59 -6.88
C GLU A 246 -13.00 0.36 -7.72
N ARG A 247 -12.05 -0.35 -8.34
CA ARG A 247 -12.29 -1.56 -9.13
C ARG A 247 -12.50 -2.78 -8.24
N THR A 248 -13.42 -2.68 -7.29
CA THR A 248 -13.64 -3.63 -6.20
C THR A 248 -13.76 -5.07 -6.69
N GLU A 249 -14.63 -5.36 -7.67
CA GLU A 249 -14.85 -6.73 -8.16
C GLU A 249 -13.58 -7.34 -8.76
N TRP A 250 -12.84 -6.56 -9.56
CA TRP A 250 -11.58 -7.01 -10.16
C TRP A 250 -10.52 -7.24 -9.10
N LEU A 251 -10.39 -6.31 -8.15
CA LEU A 251 -9.42 -6.44 -7.05
C LEU A 251 -9.72 -7.64 -6.16
N VAL A 252 -10.98 -7.83 -5.75
CA VAL A 252 -11.37 -8.99 -4.93
C VAL A 252 -11.02 -10.29 -5.65
N SER A 253 -11.39 -10.40 -6.94
CA SER A 253 -11.10 -11.60 -7.73
C SER A 253 -9.60 -11.89 -7.83
N MET A 254 -8.79 -10.88 -8.21
CA MET A 254 -7.34 -11.04 -8.35
C MET A 254 -6.65 -11.32 -7.01
N LEU A 255 -7.02 -10.58 -5.96
CA LEU A 255 -6.48 -10.76 -4.61
C LEU A 255 -6.78 -12.16 -4.09
N THR A 256 -8.03 -12.62 -4.19
CA THR A 256 -8.41 -13.96 -3.76
C THR A 256 -7.60 -15.01 -4.50
N GLN A 257 -7.53 -14.94 -5.83
CA GLN A 257 -6.78 -15.90 -6.63
C GLN A 257 -5.30 -15.96 -6.23
N VAL A 258 -4.63 -14.80 -6.12
CA VAL A 258 -3.20 -14.76 -5.83
C VAL A 258 -2.90 -15.16 -4.38
N LEU A 259 -3.71 -14.64 -3.43
CA LEU A 259 -3.46 -14.88 -2.01
C LEU A 259 -3.81 -16.32 -1.58
N ASP A 260 -4.72 -17.02 -2.28
CA ASP A 260 -5.08 -18.42 -1.98
C ASP A 260 -4.18 -19.43 -2.70
N THR A 261 -3.50 -19.04 -3.79
CA THR A 261 -2.55 -19.93 -4.47
C THR A 261 -1.45 -20.38 -3.50
N PRO A 262 -1.18 -21.69 -3.35
CA PRO A 262 -0.08 -22.16 -2.52
C PRO A 262 1.26 -21.54 -2.92
N ILE A 263 2.12 -21.24 -1.93
CA ILE A 263 3.49 -20.80 -2.21
C ILE A 263 4.27 -22.02 -2.68
N PRO A 264 4.88 -21.99 -3.88
CA PRO A 264 5.70 -23.11 -4.34
C PRO A 264 6.84 -23.38 -3.35
N GLU A 265 7.04 -24.64 -2.98
CA GLU A 265 8.20 -25.05 -2.19
C GLU A 265 9.48 -24.65 -2.93
N ALA A 266 10.47 -24.16 -2.17
CA ALA A 266 11.78 -23.85 -2.72
C ALA A 266 12.40 -25.17 -3.26
N ARG A 267 12.58 -25.22 -4.58
CA ARG A 267 13.32 -26.33 -5.22
C ARG A 267 14.81 -26.17 -4.98
#